data_daaca6850d65b5a1f9f3a9843b67453a
#
_entry.id   daaca6850d65b5a1f9f3a9843b67453a
#
_cell.length_a   1.000
_cell.length_b   1.000
_cell.length_c   1.000
_cell.angle_alpha   90.00
_cell.angle_beta   90.00
_cell.angle_gamma   90.00
#
_symmetry.space_group_name_H-M   'P 1'
#
loop_
_entity.id
_entity.type
_entity.pdbx_description
1 polymer ?
#
loop_
_entity_poly.entity_id
_entity_poly.type
_entity_poly.pdbx_seq_one_letter_code
_entity_poly.pdbx_strand_id
1 'polypeptide(L)'
;HGEGAWDYLSRNERDASHFDSLMKGLSEKGGAERSLVALGASDAAFAWSELPQRSRVIDVGGGEGHLLAQILKNHPHFVGTCVDLSDVAARASAYLSNVAGAEAVAGSFFEQLPAGDVYVLKWILHDWDDDDALRILQAVRKSMTADA
;
A
#
# COMPACT_ATOMS: atom_id res chain seq x y z
N HIS A 1 14.68 -8.59 22.25
CA HIS A 1 14.41 -7.36 22.97
C HIS A 1 12.98 -7.24 23.53
N GLY A 2 12.02 -8.10 23.27
CA GLY A 2 10.69 -8.14 23.89
C GLY A 2 9.69 -7.08 23.37
N GLU A 3 10.05 -6.30 22.39
CA GLU A 3 9.21 -5.28 21.76
C GLU A 3 9.21 -5.49 20.23
N GLY A 4 8.05 -5.38 19.60
CA GLY A 4 7.94 -5.46 18.15
C GLY A 4 8.64 -4.29 17.46
N ALA A 5 9.18 -4.51 16.25
CA ALA A 5 9.86 -3.46 15.49
C ALA A 5 8.96 -2.23 15.25
N TRP A 6 7.69 -2.47 14.97
CA TRP A 6 6.69 -1.42 14.74
C TRP A 6 6.35 -0.63 16.00
N ASP A 7 6.29 -1.29 17.18
CA ASP A 7 6.11 -0.62 18.47
C ASP A 7 7.30 0.27 18.81
N TYR A 8 8.51 -0.17 18.46
CA TYR A 8 9.72 0.62 18.61
C TYR A 8 9.71 1.85 17.69
N LEU A 9 9.42 1.67 16.39
CA LEU A 9 9.40 2.75 15.42
C LEU A 9 8.32 3.79 15.73
N SER A 10 7.14 3.38 16.21
CA SER A 10 6.07 4.31 16.59
C SER A 10 6.45 5.29 17.70
N ARG A 11 7.47 4.96 18.51
CA ARG A 11 7.97 5.80 19.62
C ARG A 11 9.30 6.47 19.33
N ASN A 12 9.93 6.17 18.19
CA ASN A 12 11.25 6.68 17.83
C ASN A 12 11.19 7.34 16.44
N GLU A 13 10.69 8.55 16.39
CA GLU A 13 10.45 9.33 15.18
C GLU A 13 11.68 9.42 14.25
N ARG A 14 12.88 9.55 14.80
CA ARG A 14 14.12 9.61 14.03
C ARG A 14 14.38 8.29 13.29
N ASP A 15 14.21 7.16 13.97
CA ASP A 15 14.47 5.85 13.39
C ASP A 15 13.35 5.47 12.42
N ALA A 16 12.10 5.86 12.70
CA ALA A 16 10.98 5.76 11.77
C ALA A 16 11.27 6.52 10.47
N SER A 17 11.73 7.77 10.56
CA SER A 17 12.09 8.57 9.38
C SER A 17 13.24 7.97 8.56
N HIS A 18 14.25 7.37 9.24
CA HIS A 18 15.33 6.65 8.56
C HIS A 18 14.81 5.38 7.87
N PHE A 19 13.92 4.63 8.53
CA PHE A 19 13.28 3.45 7.95
C PHE A 19 12.46 3.82 6.71
N ASP A 20 11.62 4.85 6.79
CA ASP A 20 10.82 5.34 5.66
C ASP A 20 11.72 5.78 4.48
N SER A 21 12.83 6.47 4.77
CA SER A 21 13.79 6.88 3.75
C SER A 21 14.48 5.68 3.08
N LEU A 22 14.81 4.63 3.86
CA LEU A 22 15.34 3.38 3.35
C LEU A 22 14.34 2.67 2.45
N MET A 23 13.09 2.54 2.90
CA MET A 23 12.01 1.91 2.14
C MET A 23 11.75 2.64 0.83
N LYS A 24 11.75 3.98 0.85
CA LYS A 24 11.66 4.81 -0.35
C LYS A 24 12.81 4.52 -1.32
N GLY A 25 14.05 4.51 -0.84
CA GLY A 25 15.21 4.23 -1.68
C GLY A 25 15.23 2.82 -2.27
N LEU A 26 14.70 1.83 -1.53
CA LEU A 26 14.51 0.47 -2.02
C LEU A 26 13.40 0.42 -3.07
N SER A 27 12.31 1.14 -2.88
CA SER A 27 11.22 1.27 -3.84
C SER A 27 11.68 1.91 -5.15
N GLU A 28 12.42 3.00 -5.09
CA GLU A 28 12.92 3.71 -6.29
C GLU A 28 13.92 2.88 -7.11
N LYS A 29 14.70 2.02 -6.45
CA LYS A 29 15.74 1.17 -7.09
C LYS A 29 15.23 -0.23 -7.42
N GLY A 30 14.13 -0.65 -6.82
CA GLY A 30 13.64 -2.02 -6.89
C GLY A 30 12.94 -2.35 -8.22
N GLY A 31 13.42 -3.39 -8.92
CA GLY A 31 12.77 -3.92 -10.11
C GLY A 31 11.36 -4.50 -9.87
N ALA A 32 11.04 -4.85 -8.62
CA ALA A 32 9.74 -5.40 -8.24
C ALA A 32 8.58 -4.41 -8.48
N GLU A 33 8.80 -3.11 -8.24
CA GLU A 33 7.78 -2.09 -8.53
C GLU A 33 7.53 -1.93 -10.02
N ARG A 34 8.58 -2.02 -10.83
CA ARG A 34 8.42 -2.00 -12.29
C ARG A 34 7.58 -3.17 -12.78
N SER A 35 7.70 -4.34 -12.15
CA SER A 35 6.90 -5.52 -12.50
C SER A 35 5.44 -5.39 -12.05
N LEU A 36 5.17 -4.81 -10.87
CA LEU A 36 3.81 -4.56 -10.40
C LEU A 36 3.08 -3.47 -11.20
N VAL A 37 3.82 -2.47 -11.67
CA VAL A 37 3.26 -1.32 -12.39
C VAL A 37 3.42 -1.44 -13.90
N ALA A 38 4.29 -2.34 -14.38
CA ALA A 38 4.57 -2.50 -15.80
C ALA A 38 3.32 -2.97 -16.56
N LEU A 39 2.93 -2.16 -17.48
CA LEU A 39 1.83 -2.38 -18.39
C LEU A 39 2.07 -3.63 -19.25
N GLY A 40 1.35 -4.71 -18.96
CA GLY A 40 1.02 -5.76 -19.91
C GLY A 40 2.15 -6.49 -20.63
N ALA A 41 3.37 -6.48 -20.10
CA ALA A 41 4.54 -6.94 -20.85
C ALA A 41 5.02 -8.36 -20.52
N SER A 42 4.46 -9.04 -19.52
CA SER A 42 4.78 -10.45 -19.27
C SER A 42 3.71 -11.12 -18.39
N ASP A 43 3.62 -12.45 -18.48
CA ASP A 43 2.76 -13.32 -17.67
C ASP A 43 2.98 -13.24 -16.15
N ALA A 44 3.94 -12.44 -15.71
CA ALA A 44 4.24 -12.18 -14.30
C ALA A 44 3.69 -10.83 -13.80
N ALA A 45 3.16 -9.99 -14.67
CA ALA A 45 2.56 -8.72 -14.30
C ALA A 45 1.07 -8.89 -13.94
N PHE A 46 0.60 -8.14 -12.95
CA PHE A 46 -0.81 -8.08 -12.64
C PHE A 46 -1.59 -7.47 -13.82
N ALA A 47 -2.71 -8.09 -14.18
CA ALA A 47 -3.50 -7.72 -15.38
C ALA A 47 -4.35 -6.46 -15.16
N TRP A 48 -3.71 -5.32 -14.91
CA TRP A 48 -4.37 -4.03 -14.67
C TRP A 48 -5.37 -3.64 -15.77
N SER A 49 -5.07 -4.01 -17.02
CA SER A 49 -5.92 -3.71 -18.18
C SER A 49 -7.26 -4.45 -18.19
N GLU A 50 -7.38 -5.53 -17.43
CA GLU A 50 -8.60 -6.32 -17.33
C GLU A 50 -9.56 -5.79 -16.26
N LEU A 51 -9.09 -4.86 -15.42
CA LEU A 51 -9.91 -4.27 -14.37
C LEU A 51 -10.91 -3.26 -14.95
N PRO A 52 -12.13 -3.20 -14.36
CA PRO A 52 -13.13 -2.20 -14.72
C PRO A 52 -12.62 -0.77 -14.63
N GLN A 53 -13.18 0.13 -15.44
CA GLN A 53 -12.94 1.57 -15.32
C GLN A 53 -13.34 2.06 -13.91
N ARG A 54 -12.49 2.89 -13.30
CA ARG A 54 -12.66 3.42 -11.94
C ARG A 54 -12.53 2.39 -10.82
N SER A 55 -11.86 1.26 -11.06
CA SER A 55 -11.49 0.33 -9.99
C SER A 55 -10.75 1.06 -8.87
N ARG A 56 -11.06 0.68 -7.63
CA ARG A 56 -10.42 1.20 -6.43
C ARG A 56 -9.25 0.34 -6.04
N VAL A 57 -8.07 0.94 -6.00
CA VAL A 57 -6.83 0.30 -5.55
C VAL A 57 -6.56 0.73 -4.11
N ILE A 58 -6.43 -0.23 -3.21
CA ILE A 58 -6.06 0.00 -1.82
C ILE A 58 -4.62 -0.45 -1.60
N ASP A 59 -3.74 0.49 -1.31
CA ASP A 59 -2.33 0.25 -0.98
C ASP A 59 -2.21 0.13 0.54
N VAL A 60 -2.12 -1.11 1.03
CA VAL A 60 -2.18 -1.46 2.45
C VAL A 60 -0.79 -1.43 3.05
N GLY A 61 -0.57 -0.56 4.02
CA GLY A 61 0.78 -0.25 4.54
C GLY A 61 1.62 0.42 3.45
N GLY A 62 1.02 1.32 2.67
CA GLY A 62 1.62 1.90 1.47
C GLY A 62 2.71 2.95 1.74
N GLY A 63 3.07 3.19 3.00
CA GLY A 63 4.07 4.18 3.38
C GLY A 63 3.66 5.58 2.92
N GLU A 64 4.55 6.29 2.30
CA GLU A 64 4.28 7.64 1.74
C GLU A 64 3.47 7.62 0.43
N GLY A 65 2.98 6.46 -0.05
CA GLY A 65 2.10 6.35 -1.22
C GLY A 65 2.81 6.36 -2.57
N HIS A 66 4.13 6.12 -2.61
CA HIS A 66 4.90 6.15 -3.85
C HIS A 66 4.43 5.09 -4.86
N LEU A 67 4.13 3.87 -4.40
CA LEU A 67 3.64 2.81 -5.28
C LEU A 67 2.26 3.16 -5.84
N LEU A 68 1.34 3.61 -4.98
CA LEU A 68 0.02 4.05 -5.40
C LEU A 68 0.09 5.16 -6.46
N ALA A 69 0.95 6.18 -6.23
CA ALA A 69 1.16 7.25 -7.20
C ALA A 69 1.61 6.74 -8.56
N GLN A 70 2.50 5.74 -8.60
CA GLN A 70 2.95 5.11 -9.84
C GLN A 70 1.83 4.34 -10.54
N ILE A 71 1.04 3.57 -9.77
CA ILE A 71 -0.11 2.83 -10.31
C ILE A 71 -1.09 3.81 -10.97
N LEU A 72 -1.51 4.86 -10.27
CA LEU A 72 -2.47 5.83 -10.78
C LEU A 72 -1.93 6.67 -11.94
N LYS A 73 -0.62 6.94 -11.98
CA LYS A 73 0.01 7.60 -13.13
C LYS A 73 -0.06 6.75 -14.41
N ASN A 74 0.09 5.42 -14.27
CA ASN A 74 0.03 4.50 -15.41
C ASN A 74 -1.41 4.11 -15.77
N HIS A 75 -2.33 4.21 -14.81
CA HIS A 75 -3.74 3.87 -14.94
C HIS A 75 -4.63 5.01 -14.44
N PRO A 76 -4.67 6.16 -15.14
CA PRO A 76 -5.33 7.40 -14.65
C PRO A 76 -6.86 7.29 -14.54
N HIS A 77 -7.42 6.19 -14.98
CA HIS A 77 -8.84 5.87 -14.83
C HIS A 77 -9.18 5.16 -13.52
N PHE A 78 -8.19 4.74 -12.73
CA PHE A 78 -8.40 4.20 -11.40
C PHE A 78 -8.45 5.31 -10.34
N VAL A 79 -8.97 4.95 -9.18
CA VAL A 79 -8.86 5.75 -7.95
C VAL A 79 -8.15 4.90 -6.91
N GLY A 80 -7.48 5.53 -5.95
CA GLY A 80 -6.71 4.75 -4.98
C GLY A 80 -6.60 5.40 -3.62
N THR A 81 -6.51 4.54 -2.61
CA THR A 81 -6.38 4.92 -1.21
C THR A 81 -5.13 4.26 -0.63
N CYS A 82 -4.20 5.07 -0.13
CA CYS A 82 -3.07 4.61 0.68
C CYS A 82 -3.53 4.50 2.14
N VAL A 83 -3.36 3.35 2.76
CA VAL A 83 -3.70 3.12 4.17
C VAL A 83 -2.44 2.88 4.95
N ASP A 84 -2.19 3.66 5.98
CA ASP A 84 -1.04 3.49 6.88
C ASP A 84 -1.33 4.10 8.26
N LEU A 85 -0.41 3.95 9.20
CA LEU A 85 -0.51 4.56 10.52
C LEU A 85 -0.60 6.10 10.41
N SER A 86 -1.20 6.74 11.40
CA SER A 86 -1.61 8.15 11.37
C SER A 86 -0.54 9.10 10.86
N ASP A 87 0.69 8.99 11.39
CA ASP A 87 1.78 9.90 11.02
C ASP A 87 2.31 9.64 9.60
N VAL A 88 2.32 8.37 9.19
CA VAL A 88 2.71 7.96 7.84
C VAL A 88 1.64 8.40 6.83
N ALA A 89 0.36 8.18 7.15
CA ALA A 89 -0.76 8.60 6.32
C ALA A 89 -0.81 10.12 6.12
N ALA A 90 -0.42 10.91 7.13
CA ALA A 90 -0.30 12.36 6.97
C ALA A 90 0.77 12.76 5.95
N ARG A 91 1.93 12.08 5.95
CA ARG A 91 2.98 12.29 4.94
C ARG A 91 2.53 11.80 3.56
N ALA A 92 1.88 10.65 3.50
CA ALA A 92 1.28 10.14 2.26
C ALA A 92 0.27 11.12 1.66
N SER A 93 -0.59 11.72 2.48
CA SER A 93 -1.56 12.72 2.06
C SER A 93 -0.89 13.95 1.43
N ALA A 94 0.19 14.43 2.05
CA ALA A 94 0.97 15.53 1.49
C ALA A 94 1.61 15.16 0.14
N TYR A 95 2.21 13.97 0.03
CA TYR A 95 2.83 13.49 -1.21
C TYR A 95 1.81 13.27 -2.33
N LEU A 96 0.65 12.67 -2.01
CA LEU A 96 -0.40 12.32 -2.96
C LEU A 96 -1.28 13.51 -3.36
N SER A 97 -1.15 14.67 -2.73
CA SER A 97 -2.01 15.84 -2.96
C SER A 97 -2.11 16.29 -4.42
N ASN A 98 -1.09 16.02 -5.23
CA ASN A 98 -1.04 16.34 -6.65
C ASN A 98 -1.26 15.14 -7.57
N VAL A 99 -1.66 13.98 -7.03
CA VAL A 99 -1.93 12.76 -7.80
C VAL A 99 -3.44 12.63 -7.95
N ALA A 100 -3.91 12.75 -9.18
CA ALA A 100 -5.35 12.66 -9.47
C ALA A 100 -5.92 11.30 -9.06
N GLY A 101 -7.03 11.31 -8.34
CA GLY A 101 -7.71 10.09 -7.88
C GLY A 101 -7.06 9.40 -6.68
N ALA A 102 -6.01 9.99 -6.09
CA ALA A 102 -5.34 9.44 -4.91
C ALA A 102 -5.82 10.10 -3.62
N GLU A 103 -5.90 9.30 -2.57
CA GLU A 103 -6.06 9.77 -1.19
C GLU A 103 -5.21 8.93 -0.23
N ALA A 104 -5.02 9.42 0.98
CA ALA A 104 -4.41 8.67 2.07
C ALA A 104 -5.30 8.74 3.31
N VAL A 105 -5.43 7.62 4.00
CA VAL A 105 -6.22 7.51 5.23
C VAL A 105 -5.41 6.82 6.32
N ALA A 106 -5.58 7.29 7.54
CA ALA A 106 -5.03 6.62 8.71
C ALA A 106 -5.84 5.36 9.02
N GLY A 107 -5.16 4.25 9.25
CA GLY A 107 -5.80 2.98 9.60
C GLY A 107 -4.82 1.88 9.92
N SER A 108 -5.33 0.78 10.45
CA SER A 108 -4.57 -0.43 10.69
C SER A 108 -5.10 -1.55 9.82
N PHE A 109 -4.21 -2.31 9.19
CA PHE A 109 -4.60 -3.48 8.40
C PHE A 109 -5.09 -4.67 9.25
N PHE A 110 -5.06 -4.55 10.57
CA PHE A 110 -5.75 -5.47 11.49
C PHE A 110 -7.21 -5.09 11.74
N GLU A 111 -7.64 -3.93 11.24
CA GLU A 111 -8.98 -3.39 11.39
C GLU A 111 -9.72 -3.38 10.05
N GLN A 112 -10.84 -2.67 10.00
CA GLN A 112 -11.60 -2.52 8.76
C GLN A 112 -10.86 -1.59 7.80
N LEU A 113 -10.55 -2.11 6.60
CA LEU A 113 -9.97 -1.35 5.51
C LEU A 113 -11.05 -0.64 4.67
N PRO A 114 -10.71 0.40 3.91
CA PRO A 114 -11.59 0.96 2.89
C PRO A 114 -12.05 -0.12 1.89
N ALA A 115 -13.28 0.00 1.40
CA ALA A 115 -13.79 -0.89 0.37
C ALA A 115 -13.04 -0.66 -0.95
N GLY A 116 -12.58 -1.73 -1.58
CA GLY A 116 -11.80 -1.67 -2.80
C GLY A 116 -11.93 -2.91 -3.66
N ASP A 117 -11.49 -2.79 -4.91
CA ASP A 117 -11.53 -3.85 -5.91
C ASP A 117 -10.18 -4.58 -5.99
N VAL A 118 -9.09 -3.88 -5.67
CA VAL A 118 -7.73 -4.41 -5.64
C VAL A 118 -7.03 -3.97 -4.36
N TYR A 119 -6.36 -4.90 -3.71
CA TYR A 119 -5.54 -4.64 -2.51
C TYR A 119 -4.09 -5.01 -2.79
N VAL A 120 -3.20 -4.07 -2.55
CA VAL A 120 -1.75 -4.25 -2.69
C VAL A 120 -1.15 -4.33 -1.29
N LEU A 121 -0.41 -5.40 -1.00
CA LEU A 121 0.26 -5.66 0.26
C LEU A 121 1.77 -5.86 0.00
N LYS A 122 2.41 -4.81 -0.48
CA LYS A 122 3.83 -4.89 -0.81
C LYS A 122 4.68 -4.83 0.45
N TRP A 123 5.46 -5.89 0.71
CA TRP A 123 6.33 -6.03 1.87
C TRP A 123 5.60 -5.91 3.21
N ILE A 124 4.38 -6.45 3.28
CA ILE A 124 3.58 -6.47 4.51
C ILE A 124 3.62 -7.84 5.16
N LEU A 125 3.14 -8.88 4.48
CA LEU A 125 2.92 -10.18 5.11
C LEU A 125 4.19 -10.85 5.64
N HIS A 126 5.34 -10.56 5.08
CA HIS A 126 6.61 -11.16 5.47
C HIS A 126 7.14 -10.71 6.84
N ASP A 127 6.57 -9.64 7.39
CA ASP A 127 6.94 -9.11 8.72
C ASP A 127 6.11 -9.71 9.87
N TRP A 128 5.14 -10.54 9.53
CA TRP A 128 4.15 -11.08 10.46
C TRP A 128 4.21 -12.59 10.51
N ASP A 129 3.88 -13.18 11.66
CA ASP A 129 3.68 -14.62 11.76
C ASP A 129 2.41 -15.07 11.02
N ASP A 130 2.20 -16.38 10.90
CA ASP A 130 1.11 -16.93 10.10
C ASP A 130 -0.28 -16.52 10.64
N ASP A 131 -0.43 -16.40 11.96
CA ASP A 131 -1.70 -16.02 12.59
C ASP A 131 -2.03 -14.56 12.29
N ASP A 132 -1.06 -13.66 12.43
CA ASP A 132 -1.24 -12.25 12.13
C ASP A 132 -1.36 -12.01 10.62
N ALA A 133 -0.59 -12.68 9.78
CA ALA A 133 -0.74 -12.63 8.33
C ALA A 133 -2.15 -13.06 7.89
N LEU A 134 -2.71 -14.12 8.51
CA LEU A 134 -4.07 -14.55 8.27
C LEU A 134 -5.11 -13.50 8.68
N ARG A 135 -4.91 -12.83 9.81
CA ARG A 135 -5.79 -11.73 10.28
C ARG A 135 -5.80 -10.56 9.27
N ILE A 136 -4.62 -10.19 8.75
CA ILE A 136 -4.50 -9.15 7.71
C ILE A 136 -5.29 -9.56 6.47
N LEU A 137 -5.09 -10.77 5.96
CA LEU A 137 -5.81 -11.28 4.78
C LEU A 137 -7.33 -11.36 5.00
N GLN A 138 -7.76 -11.69 6.22
CA GLN A 138 -9.19 -11.67 6.58
C GLN A 138 -9.77 -10.25 6.59
N ALA A 139 -9.03 -9.25 7.06
CA ALA A 139 -9.44 -7.85 7.00
C ALA A 139 -9.57 -7.38 5.55
N VAL A 140 -8.61 -7.70 4.69
CA VAL A 140 -8.68 -7.46 3.25
C VAL A 140 -9.94 -8.11 2.66
N ARG A 141 -10.12 -9.42 2.87
CA ARG A 141 -11.26 -10.16 2.31
C ARG A 141 -12.62 -9.60 2.71
N LYS A 142 -12.75 -9.13 3.96
CA LYS A 142 -13.99 -8.50 4.45
C LYS A 142 -14.26 -7.13 3.80
N SER A 143 -13.22 -6.45 3.36
CA SER A 143 -13.30 -5.09 2.79
C SER A 143 -13.40 -5.09 1.26
N MET A 144 -13.17 -6.25 0.61
CA MET A 144 -13.31 -6.39 -0.84
C MET A 144 -14.75 -6.15 -1.28
N THR A 145 -14.95 -5.49 -2.40
CA THR A 145 -16.26 -5.36 -3.05
C THR A 145 -16.75 -6.73 -3.56
N ALA A 146 -18.06 -6.85 -3.83
CA ALA A 146 -18.64 -8.15 -4.22
C ALA A 146 -18.09 -8.68 -5.55
N ASP A 147 -17.58 -7.78 -6.39
CA ASP A 147 -17.06 -8.07 -7.74
C ASP A 147 -15.52 -7.99 -7.80
N ALA A 148 -14.84 -7.93 -6.64
CA ALA A 148 -13.39 -7.82 -6.52
C ALA A 148 -12.66 -9.18 -6.60
#